data_b3cc091a14c901f08ec5e7c66fad1fb5
#
_entry.id   b3cc091a14c901f08ec5e7c66fad1fb5
#
_cell.length_a   1.000
_cell.length_b   1.000
_cell.length_c   1.000
_cell.angle_alpha   90.00
_cell.angle_beta   90.00
_cell.angle_gamma   90.00
#
_symmetry.space_group_name_H-M   'P 1'
#
loop_
_entity.id
_entity.type
_entity.pdbx_description
1 polymer ?
#
loop_
_entity_poly.entity_id
_entity_poly.type
_entity_poly.pdbx_seq_one_letter_code
_entity_poly.pdbx_strand_id
1 'polypeptide(L)'
;MNKDARMQLNRIVSQLGLSASLLAASAAWAADAPKNFGLDVKITAQSEDDRDLGTREGGDVSGIGLDLRPWAYGERGNWSAFAMGQAVTATDTIETDPLQDDGEDSTQRSDARQPDKSYLAMREFWVDYAGLTAYPGEHLRVGRQRLRSNEGTWWDTNIEAVNWRFDTTLLQANVGIAERFSDYRTDLDDLAPEDEDRQHFFAGLDYQWTPGHRIGTKLHHSRDDGRLANPGERVDELSKRYTGDLTWFGLHADGGFFERNSRNRLNYWAQLTWLKGDTDQLQQQVVGSDRIATGSRSQDVDAWAMDLGLRYSLDENWKIGAAYARGSGGGDEGKSRQFMQTGLHSNRANFTGVESRLHRYGEAFRGELSNLQVASAFSSWQLGQDYDASVVYHRFWRVDGDQDVGDSGITAPLVAGEKDIGQEVDLVLTRYFKQGLLPATVAEQLEDRSALVRLRAGVFLPGDAYGSGTDSVMHRAFVDFIWRF
;
A
#
# COMPACT_ATOMS: atom_id res chain seq x y z
N MET A 1 26.56 -22.23 -6.30
CA MET A 1 25.37 -22.52 -5.48
C MET A 1 25.80 -23.44 -4.35
N ASN A 2 25.76 -22.94 -3.12
CA ASN A 2 26.27 -23.60 -1.92
C ASN A 2 25.40 -24.84 -1.61
N LYS A 3 25.99 -25.89 -0.98
CA LYS A 3 25.30 -27.14 -0.63
C LYS A 3 24.04 -26.91 0.24
N ASP A 4 24.10 -25.89 1.11
CA ASP A 4 23.01 -25.52 2.00
C ASP A 4 21.82 -24.91 1.26
N ALA A 5 22.06 -24.09 0.24
CA ALA A 5 21.01 -23.54 -0.63
C ALA A 5 20.29 -24.62 -1.45
N ARG A 6 21.01 -25.68 -1.86
CA ARG A 6 20.40 -26.86 -2.52
C ARG A 6 19.54 -27.68 -1.56
N MET A 7 19.95 -27.79 -0.30
CA MET A 7 19.22 -28.57 0.71
C MET A 7 17.95 -27.84 1.14
N GLN A 8 17.99 -26.52 1.28
CA GLN A 8 16.81 -25.69 1.55
C GLN A 8 15.85 -25.69 0.37
N LEU A 9 16.33 -25.50 -0.87
CA LEU A 9 15.50 -25.55 -2.07
C LEU A 9 14.79 -26.91 -2.20
N ASN A 10 15.49 -28.03 -1.93
CA ASN A 10 14.88 -29.36 -1.98
C ASN A 10 13.85 -29.59 -0.85
N ARG A 11 14.04 -28.99 0.34
CA ARG A 11 13.02 -29.04 1.42
C ARG A 11 11.79 -28.22 1.04
N ILE A 12 11.97 -27.02 0.50
CA ILE A 12 10.86 -26.15 0.04
C ILE A 12 10.10 -26.82 -1.11
N VAL A 13 10.80 -27.36 -2.10
CA VAL A 13 10.17 -28.08 -3.23
C VAL A 13 9.44 -29.35 -2.77
N SER A 14 9.99 -30.09 -1.77
CA SER A 14 9.28 -31.26 -1.22
C SER A 14 8.05 -30.89 -0.38
N GLN A 15 8.09 -29.80 0.38
CA GLN A 15 6.95 -29.31 1.14
C GLN A 15 5.86 -28.69 0.24
N LEU A 16 6.25 -27.94 -0.80
CA LEU A 16 5.35 -27.43 -1.82
C LEU A 16 4.74 -28.56 -2.67
N GLY A 17 5.52 -29.60 -2.98
CA GLY A 17 5.03 -30.78 -3.66
C GLY A 17 3.99 -31.58 -2.85
N LEU A 18 4.12 -31.64 -1.53
CA LEU A 18 3.09 -32.26 -0.65
C LEU A 18 1.82 -31.41 -0.55
N SER A 19 1.98 -30.08 -0.47
CA SER A 19 0.84 -29.15 -0.42
C SER A 19 0.07 -29.11 -1.75
N ALA A 20 0.78 -29.12 -2.86
CA ALA A 20 0.18 -29.17 -4.21
C ALA A 20 -0.50 -30.51 -4.48
N SER A 21 0.03 -31.64 -3.98
CA SER A 21 -0.61 -32.95 -4.13
C SER A 21 -1.86 -33.12 -3.28
N LEU A 22 -1.96 -32.50 -2.12
CA LEU A 22 -3.18 -32.46 -1.30
C LEU A 22 -4.28 -31.60 -1.95
N LEU A 23 -3.92 -30.50 -2.60
CA LEU A 23 -4.83 -29.66 -3.38
C LEU A 23 -5.28 -30.34 -4.69
N ALA A 24 -4.40 -31.05 -5.38
CA ALA A 24 -4.71 -31.76 -6.60
C ALA A 24 -5.63 -32.99 -6.37
N ALA A 25 -5.55 -33.64 -5.21
CA ALA A 25 -6.41 -34.79 -4.89
C ALA A 25 -7.87 -34.38 -4.63
N SER A 26 -8.14 -33.14 -4.22
CA SER A 26 -9.51 -32.62 -4.06
C SER A 26 -10.13 -32.08 -5.35
N ALA A 27 -9.32 -31.80 -6.38
CA ALA A 27 -9.75 -31.23 -7.66
C ALA A 27 -10.46 -32.25 -8.59
N ALA A 28 -10.35 -33.54 -8.33
CA ALA A 28 -10.89 -34.59 -9.23
C ALA A 28 -12.41 -34.80 -9.12
N TRP A 29 -13.13 -34.11 -8.24
CA TRP A 29 -14.55 -34.38 -7.96
C TRP A 29 -15.53 -33.25 -8.27
N ALA A 30 -15.09 -32.13 -8.88
CA ALA A 30 -15.98 -30.98 -9.12
C ALA A 30 -15.80 -30.40 -10.52
N ALA A 31 -16.30 -31.11 -11.54
CA ALA A 31 -16.23 -30.64 -12.92
C ALA A 31 -17.19 -29.48 -13.28
N ASP A 32 -18.20 -29.15 -12.45
CA ASP A 32 -19.25 -28.15 -12.71
C ASP A 32 -19.60 -27.22 -11.54
N ALA A 33 -18.87 -27.24 -10.42
CA ALA A 33 -19.08 -26.30 -9.33
C ALA A 33 -18.19 -25.06 -9.50
N PRO A 34 -18.60 -23.84 -9.05
CA PRO A 34 -17.73 -22.69 -9.04
C PRO A 34 -16.44 -23.04 -8.28
N LYS A 35 -15.28 -22.62 -8.81
CA LYS A 35 -13.99 -22.90 -8.16
C LYS A 35 -13.97 -22.24 -6.79
N ASN A 36 -13.91 -23.03 -5.75
CA ASN A 36 -13.82 -22.59 -4.38
C ASN A 36 -12.38 -22.54 -3.86
N PHE A 37 -11.41 -22.78 -4.73
CA PHE A 37 -9.97 -22.70 -4.46
C PHE A 37 -9.22 -22.40 -5.74
N GLY A 38 -8.05 -21.84 -5.62
CA GLY A 38 -7.18 -21.52 -6.74
C GLY A 38 -5.77 -21.19 -6.32
N LEU A 39 -4.97 -20.76 -7.28
CA LEU A 39 -3.57 -20.41 -7.10
C LEU A 39 -3.25 -19.21 -7.99
N ASP A 40 -2.75 -18.13 -7.37
CA ASP A 40 -2.06 -17.06 -8.07
C ASP A 40 -0.58 -17.38 -8.14
N VAL A 41 0.00 -17.24 -9.32
CA VAL A 41 1.43 -17.36 -9.56
C VAL A 41 1.93 -16.06 -10.12
N LYS A 42 2.94 -15.49 -9.48
CA LYS A 42 3.57 -14.26 -9.92
C LYS A 42 5.08 -14.44 -10.00
N ILE A 43 5.66 -14.00 -11.10
CA ILE A 43 7.10 -13.86 -11.26
C ILE A 43 7.38 -12.38 -11.44
N THR A 44 8.26 -11.82 -10.61
CA THR A 44 8.68 -10.42 -10.67
C THR A 44 10.17 -10.36 -10.96
N ALA A 45 10.55 -9.52 -11.92
CA ALA A 45 11.92 -9.04 -12.07
C ALA A 45 11.96 -7.58 -11.66
N GLN A 46 12.90 -7.22 -10.78
CA GLN A 46 13.09 -5.85 -10.28
C GLN A 46 14.51 -5.35 -10.56
N SER A 47 14.61 -4.08 -10.90
CA SER A 47 15.86 -3.30 -10.93
C SER A 47 15.57 -1.95 -10.28
N GLU A 48 16.35 -1.60 -9.28
CA GLU A 48 16.21 -0.34 -8.53
C GLU A 48 17.60 0.16 -8.15
N ASP A 49 17.87 1.44 -8.41
CA ASP A 49 19.07 2.12 -7.95
C ASP A 49 19.04 2.33 -6.43
N ASP A 50 20.18 2.69 -5.90
CA ASP A 50 20.36 3.00 -4.49
C ASP A 50 19.42 4.13 -4.04
N ARG A 51 18.66 3.84 -2.98
CA ARG A 51 17.68 4.78 -2.38
C ARG A 51 18.34 5.98 -1.71
N ASP A 52 19.61 5.89 -1.37
CA ASP A 52 20.33 7.01 -0.76
C ASP A 52 20.99 7.94 -1.78
N LEU A 53 20.68 7.77 -3.07
CA LEU A 53 21.17 8.60 -4.19
C LEU A 53 22.70 8.61 -4.27
N GLY A 54 23.37 7.47 -4.03
CA GLY A 54 24.81 7.34 -4.10
C GLY A 54 25.57 8.01 -2.95
N THR A 55 24.89 8.41 -1.87
CA THR A 55 25.56 9.01 -0.69
C THR A 55 26.32 7.97 0.14
N ARG A 56 26.05 6.68 -0.07
CA ARG A 56 26.77 5.54 0.53
C ARG A 56 27.15 4.56 -0.56
N GLU A 57 28.12 3.67 -0.26
CA GLU A 57 28.49 2.61 -1.20
C GLU A 57 27.49 1.45 -1.16
N GLY A 58 27.01 1.05 -2.33
CA GLY A 58 26.08 -0.08 -2.52
C GLY A 58 24.65 0.29 -2.20
N GLY A 59 23.74 -0.59 -2.55
CA GLY A 59 22.31 -0.39 -2.29
C GLY A 59 21.43 -0.69 -3.49
N ASP A 60 22.03 -0.81 -4.68
CA ASP A 60 21.33 -1.27 -5.88
C ASP A 60 20.71 -2.63 -5.65
N VAL A 61 19.47 -2.80 -6.08
CA VAL A 61 18.78 -4.08 -6.04
C VAL A 61 18.44 -4.52 -7.44
N SER A 62 18.84 -5.75 -7.77
CA SER A 62 18.33 -6.42 -8.95
C SER A 62 18.09 -7.88 -8.66
N GLY A 63 16.91 -8.37 -9.01
CA GLY A 63 16.57 -9.74 -8.70
C GLY A 63 15.32 -10.23 -9.41
N ILE A 64 15.09 -11.53 -9.24
CA ILE A 64 13.89 -12.21 -9.72
C ILE A 64 13.27 -12.92 -8.53
N GLY A 65 11.96 -12.77 -8.36
CA GLY A 65 11.18 -13.44 -7.33
C GLY A 65 10.02 -14.22 -7.89
N LEU A 66 9.66 -15.27 -7.17
CA LEU A 66 8.46 -16.09 -7.37
C LEU A 66 7.59 -15.94 -6.14
N ASP A 67 6.32 -15.64 -6.36
CA ASP A 67 5.29 -15.51 -5.34
C ASP A 67 4.11 -16.41 -5.72
N LEU A 68 3.80 -17.36 -4.84
CA LEU A 68 2.71 -18.32 -5.00
C LEU A 68 1.66 -18.05 -3.93
N ARG A 69 0.41 -17.86 -4.34
CA ARG A 69 -0.71 -17.54 -3.44
C ARG A 69 -1.86 -18.53 -3.62
N PRO A 70 -1.83 -19.67 -2.90
CA PRO A 70 -2.99 -20.55 -2.82
C PRO A 70 -4.10 -19.86 -2.02
N TRP A 71 -5.34 -20.01 -2.50
CA TRP A 71 -6.51 -19.47 -1.81
C TRP A 71 -7.65 -20.49 -1.81
N ALA A 72 -8.54 -20.35 -0.82
CA ALA A 72 -9.78 -21.12 -0.71
C ALA A 72 -10.91 -20.19 -0.27
N TYR A 73 -12.11 -20.42 -0.83
CA TYR A 73 -13.35 -19.72 -0.49
C TYR A 73 -14.44 -20.74 -0.24
N GLY A 74 -15.26 -20.52 0.78
CA GLY A 74 -16.42 -21.35 1.09
C GLY A 74 -17.62 -20.49 1.46
N GLU A 75 -18.83 -20.96 1.06
CA GLU A 75 -20.09 -20.29 1.38
C GLU A 75 -21.12 -21.31 1.82
N ARG A 76 -21.86 -21.00 2.92
CA ARG A 76 -22.96 -21.80 3.40
C ARG A 76 -24.03 -20.95 4.09
N GLY A 77 -25.18 -20.80 3.44
CA GLY A 77 -26.24 -19.90 3.93
C GLY A 77 -25.78 -18.46 3.95
N ASN A 78 -25.86 -17.81 5.11
CA ASN A 78 -25.42 -16.44 5.29
C ASN A 78 -23.92 -16.30 5.67
N TRP A 79 -23.21 -17.41 5.73
CA TRP A 79 -21.79 -17.43 6.11
C TRP A 79 -20.92 -17.64 4.89
N SER A 80 -19.84 -16.86 4.79
CA SER A 80 -18.76 -17.14 3.88
C SER A 80 -17.41 -17.06 4.60
N ALA A 81 -16.41 -17.73 4.07
CA ALA A 81 -15.05 -17.73 4.61
C ALA A 81 -14.05 -17.73 3.47
N PHE A 82 -12.92 -17.06 3.68
CA PHE A 82 -11.81 -17.01 2.74
C PHE A 82 -10.49 -17.20 3.49
N ALA A 83 -9.55 -17.87 2.83
CA ALA A 83 -8.17 -17.97 3.30
C ALA A 83 -7.22 -17.88 2.10
N MET A 84 -6.13 -17.14 2.25
CA MET A 84 -5.05 -17.01 1.27
C MET A 84 -3.71 -17.11 1.96
N GLY A 85 -2.92 -18.12 1.58
CA GLY A 85 -1.52 -18.24 1.94
C GLY A 85 -0.62 -17.58 0.91
N GLN A 86 0.66 -17.47 1.23
CA GLN A 86 1.69 -16.97 0.34
C GLN A 86 2.99 -17.73 0.56
N ALA A 87 3.70 -18.03 -0.52
CA ALA A 87 5.05 -18.58 -0.49
C ALA A 87 5.93 -17.77 -1.44
N VAL A 88 6.94 -17.11 -0.90
CA VAL A 88 7.86 -16.25 -1.65
C VAL A 88 9.24 -16.84 -1.66
N THR A 89 9.92 -16.73 -2.80
CA THR A 89 11.36 -16.95 -2.91
C THR A 89 11.96 -16.02 -3.95
N ALA A 90 13.09 -15.40 -3.65
CA ALA A 90 13.72 -14.44 -4.53
C ALA A 90 15.25 -14.57 -4.52
N THR A 91 15.89 -14.05 -5.57
CA THR A 91 17.35 -14.01 -5.68
C THR A 91 17.95 -12.87 -4.86
N ASP A 92 17.17 -11.82 -4.62
CA ASP A 92 17.51 -10.67 -3.79
C ASP A 92 16.28 -10.19 -3.01
N THR A 93 16.44 -9.22 -2.10
CA THR A 93 15.35 -8.58 -1.36
C THR A 93 14.59 -7.67 -2.31
N ILE A 94 13.64 -8.24 -3.06
CA ILE A 94 12.82 -7.54 -4.04
C ILE A 94 11.37 -7.48 -3.60
N GLU A 95 10.63 -6.51 -4.12
CA GLU A 95 9.20 -6.42 -3.96
C GLU A 95 8.50 -7.46 -4.84
N THR A 96 7.91 -8.46 -4.23
CA THR A 96 7.20 -9.52 -4.96
C THR A 96 5.70 -9.26 -5.02
N ASP A 97 5.18 -8.25 -4.35
CA ASP A 97 3.75 -8.01 -4.21
C ASP A 97 3.21 -6.66 -4.68
N PRO A 98 3.52 -6.20 -5.91
CA PRO A 98 2.93 -4.98 -6.45
C PRO A 98 1.48 -5.12 -6.89
N LEU A 99 0.92 -6.34 -6.94
CA LEU A 99 -0.47 -6.55 -7.34
C LEU A 99 -1.45 -6.28 -6.24
N GLN A 100 -1.09 -6.64 -5.06
CA GLN A 100 -2.01 -6.56 -3.95
C GLN A 100 -1.80 -5.33 -3.12
N ASP A 101 -0.93 -4.42 -3.53
CA ASP A 101 -0.83 -3.12 -2.92
C ASP A 101 -1.50 -3.09 -1.54
N ASP A 102 -1.03 -3.92 -0.64
CA ASP A 102 -1.67 -4.18 0.63
C ASP A 102 -1.12 -3.31 1.76
N GLY A 103 -0.47 -2.21 1.40
CA GLY A 103 0.19 -1.33 2.33
C GLY A 103 1.52 -1.88 2.86
N GLU A 104 1.75 -3.19 2.67
CA GLU A 104 3.07 -3.79 2.88
C GLU A 104 3.94 -3.42 1.69
N ASP A 105 4.18 -2.13 1.51
CA ASP A 105 5.15 -1.70 0.51
C ASP A 105 6.51 -2.23 0.94
N SER A 106 7.29 -2.64 -0.01
CA SER A 106 8.59 -3.24 0.20
C SER A 106 9.59 -2.26 0.78
N THR A 107 9.32 -1.81 1.96
CA THR A 107 10.33 -1.30 2.86
C THR A 107 11.27 -2.41 3.35
N GLN A 108 11.14 -3.62 2.80
CA GLN A 108 11.99 -4.77 3.12
C GLN A 108 13.48 -4.44 3.14
N ARG A 109 13.92 -3.56 2.27
CA ARG A 109 15.34 -3.12 2.26
C ARG A 109 15.71 -2.21 3.42
N SER A 110 14.77 -1.48 3.96
CA SER A 110 14.95 -0.60 5.12
C SER A 110 14.36 -1.16 6.41
N ASP A 111 13.72 -2.34 6.35
CA ASP A 111 13.17 -3.01 7.52
C ASP A 111 14.30 -3.54 8.39
N ALA A 112 14.43 -2.99 9.58
CA ALA A 112 15.43 -3.37 10.56
C ALA A 112 15.31 -4.83 11.04
N ARG A 113 14.13 -5.44 10.86
CA ARG A 113 13.89 -6.86 11.15
C ARG A 113 14.59 -7.80 10.18
N GLN A 114 15.19 -7.28 9.10
CA GLN A 114 15.97 -8.00 8.11
C GLN A 114 15.24 -9.21 7.50
N PRO A 115 14.12 -8.98 6.81
CA PRO A 115 13.32 -10.04 6.22
C PRO A 115 14.14 -10.91 5.25
N ASP A 116 13.81 -12.21 5.23
CA ASP A 116 14.44 -13.19 4.36
C ASP A 116 13.94 -13.06 2.91
N LYS A 117 14.79 -13.51 1.98
CA LYS A 117 14.43 -13.62 0.55
C LYS A 117 13.43 -14.74 0.27
N SER A 118 13.14 -15.58 1.25
CA SER A 118 12.22 -16.72 1.11
C SER A 118 11.43 -16.92 2.40
N TYR A 119 10.12 -16.86 2.30
CA TYR A 119 9.24 -17.02 3.46
C TYR A 119 7.90 -17.62 3.07
N LEU A 120 7.17 -18.08 4.08
CA LEU A 120 5.75 -18.40 4.00
C LEU A 120 4.95 -17.36 4.80
N ALA A 121 3.77 -17.01 4.31
CA ALA A 121 2.88 -16.09 4.99
C ALA A 121 1.41 -16.53 4.91
N MET A 122 0.61 -16.05 5.84
CA MET A 122 -0.85 -16.08 5.77
C MET A 122 -1.36 -14.66 5.53
N ARG A 123 -1.83 -14.40 4.31
CA ARG A 123 -2.21 -13.04 3.89
C ARG A 123 -3.58 -12.64 4.39
N GLU A 124 -4.57 -13.50 4.14
CA GLU A 124 -5.95 -13.27 4.54
C GLU A 124 -6.55 -14.55 5.12
N PHE A 125 -7.33 -14.41 6.18
CA PHE A 125 -8.20 -15.47 6.73
C PHE A 125 -9.33 -14.81 7.50
N TRP A 126 -10.51 -14.85 6.92
CA TRP A 126 -11.67 -14.20 7.51
C TRP A 126 -12.95 -15.01 7.34
N VAL A 127 -13.92 -14.70 8.20
CA VAL A 127 -15.29 -15.17 8.11
C VAL A 127 -16.20 -13.95 7.98
N ASP A 128 -17.19 -14.04 7.11
CA ASP A 128 -18.16 -12.99 6.80
C ASP A 128 -19.58 -13.51 7.06
N TYR A 129 -20.42 -12.69 7.69
CA TYR A 129 -21.81 -13.02 7.97
C TYR A 129 -22.76 -11.98 7.39
N ALA A 130 -23.65 -12.39 6.48
CA ALA A 130 -24.61 -11.57 5.75
C ALA A 130 -26.05 -11.76 6.25
N GLY A 131 -26.26 -11.91 7.56
CA GLY A 131 -27.56 -12.22 8.12
C GLY A 131 -27.95 -11.43 9.36
N LEU A 132 -27.28 -10.30 9.63
CA LEU A 132 -27.61 -9.44 10.78
C LEU A 132 -28.99 -8.80 10.62
N THR A 133 -29.32 -8.35 9.42
CA THR A 133 -30.65 -7.90 9.07
C THR A 133 -31.14 -8.61 7.79
N ALA A 134 -32.34 -8.33 7.36
CA ALA A 134 -32.88 -8.84 6.09
C ALA A 134 -32.30 -8.11 4.84
N TYR A 135 -31.40 -7.14 5.03
CA TYR A 135 -30.85 -6.36 3.94
C TYR A 135 -29.64 -7.08 3.29
N PRO A 136 -29.69 -7.38 1.98
CA PRO A 136 -28.69 -8.23 1.32
C PRO A 136 -27.29 -7.60 1.17
N GLY A 137 -27.17 -6.28 1.34
CA GLY A 137 -25.89 -5.55 1.27
C GLY A 137 -25.19 -5.36 2.62
N GLU A 138 -25.71 -6.00 3.68
CA GLU A 138 -25.11 -5.91 5.01
C GLU A 138 -24.23 -7.11 5.31
N HIS A 139 -23.01 -6.84 5.77
CA HIS A 139 -22.00 -7.84 6.09
C HIS A 139 -21.25 -7.49 7.36
N LEU A 140 -20.97 -8.51 8.19
CA LEU A 140 -20.03 -8.42 9.30
C LEU A 140 -18.87 -9.37 9.04
N ARG A 141 -17.68 -8.82 8.81
CA ARG A 141 -16.46 -9.61 8.57
C ARG A 141 -15.53 -9.56 9.78
N VAL A 142 -14.98 -10.71 10.13
CA VAL A 142 -14.05 -10.87 11.26
C VAL A 142 -12.85 -11.70 10.81
N GLY A 143 -11.66 -11.25 11.16
CA GLY A 143 -10.38 -11.91 10.86
C GLY A 143 -9.42 -11.01 10.09
N ARG A 144 -8.28 -11.58 9.66
CA ARG A 144 -7.30 -10.88 8.84
C ARG A 144 -7.88 -10.67 7.44
N GLN A 145 -8.11 -9.44 7.11
CA GLN A 145 -8.78 -9.03 5.90
C GLN A 145 -8.12 -7.81 5.29
N ARG A 146 -8.30 -7.64 4.00
CA ARG A 146 -7.86 -6.41 3.36
C ARG A 146 -8.85 -5.29 3.64
N LEU A 147 -8.38 -4.26 4.35
CA LEU A 147 -9.06 -2.97 4.41
C LEU A 147 -8.60 -2.15 3.21
N ARG A 148 -9.55 -1.65 2.40
CA ARG A 148 -9.20 -0.92 1.19
C ARG A 148 -10.14 0.25 0.93
N SER A 149 -9.56 1.40 0.60
CA SER A 149 -10.24 2.54 0.00
C SER A 149 -9.73 2.77 -1.42
N ASN A 150 -10.58 3.26 -2.33
CA ASN A 150 -10.26 3.36 -3.76
C ASN A 150 -9.10 4.32 -4.06
N GLU A 151 -8.94 5.36 -3.27
CA GLU A 151 -7.85 6.33 -3.37
C GLU A 151 -6.53 5.85 -2.78
N GLY A 152 -6.56 4.81 -1.92
CA GLY A 152 -5.40 4.20 -1.27
C GLY A 152 -4.71 5.07 -0.21
N THR A 153 -5.21 6.26 0.09
CA THR A 153 -4.56 7.20 1.02
C THR A 153 -5.01 7.07 2.46
N TRP A 154 -6.09 6.31 2.72
CA TRP A 154 -6.60 6.05 4.05
C TRP A 154 -6.34 4.62 4.50
N TRP A 155 -6.81 3.64 3.74
CA TRP A 155 -6.73 2.22 4.06
C TRP A 155 -6.40 1.43 2.81
N ASP A 156 -5.38 0.62 2.88
CA ASP A 156 -5.05 -0.38 1.86
C ASP A 156 -4.00 -1.37 2.40
N THR A 157 -4.37 -2.15 3.41
CA THR A 157 -3.49 -3.11 4.07
C THR A 157 -4.24 -4.35 4.52
N ASN A 158 -3.53 -5.45 4.76
CA ASN A 158 -4.05 -6.65 5.40
C ASN A 158 -3.86 -6.53 6.93
N ILE A 159 -4.96 -6.59 7.66
CA ILE A 159 -4.97 -6.42 9.12
C ILE A 159 -6.10 -7.22 9.75
N GLU A 160 -5.95 -7.64 11.00
CA GLU A 160 -7.02 -8.24 11.78
C GLU A 160 -8.04 -7.18 12.12
N ALA A 161 -9.30 -7.44 11.74
CA ALA A 161 -10.38 -6.48 11.97
C ALA A 161 -11.71 -7.16 12.24
N VAL A 162 -12.57 -6.42 12.94
CA VAL A 162 -14.02 -6.60 12.94
C VAL A 162 -14.60 -5.44 12.15
N ASN A 163 -15.18 -5.72 10.99
CA ASN A 163 -15.63 -4.72 10.04
C ASN A 163 -17.08 -4.97 9.62
N TRP A 164 -17.98 -4.09 10.06
CA TRP A 164 -19.35 -4.05 9.57
C TRP A 164 -19.41 -3.18 8.30
N ARG A 165 -20.06 -3.69 7.26
CA ARG A 165 -20.25 -3.03 5.98
C ARG A 165 -21.73 -3.04 5.61
N PHE A 166 -22.16 -1.94 5.00
CA PHE A 166 -23.49 -1.79 4.48
C PHE A 166 -23.38 -1.16 3.07
N ASP A 167 -23.79 -1.90 2.07
CA ASP A 167 -23.65 -1.48 0.67
C ASP A 167 -25.01 -1.50 -0.04
N THR A 168 -25.43 -0.34 -0.48
CA THR A 168 -26.60 -0.13 -1.32
C THR A 168 -26.21 0.65 -2.57
N THR A 169 -27.13 0.77 -3.53
CA THR A 169 -26.92 1.60 -4.70
C THR A 169 -26.65 3.08 -4.35
N LEU A 170 -27.25 3.58 -3.29
CA LEU A 170 -27.18 5.01 -2.92
C LEU A 170 -26.26 5.27 -1.72
N LEU A 171 -26.14 4.32 -0.82
CA LEU A 171 -25.42 4.50 0.44
C LEU A 171 -24.46 3.36 0.66
N GLN A 172 -23.19 3.69 0.89
CA GLN A 172 -22.16 2.77 1.34
C GLN A 172 -21.67 3.23 2.71
N ALA A 173 -21.57 2.32 3.66
CA ALA A 173 -21.05 2.61 4.99
C ALA A 173 -20.19 1.45 5.47
N ASN A 174 -19.18 1.79 6.26
CA ASN A 174 -18.41 0.81 7.00
C ASN A 174 -18.03 1.37 8.37
N VAL A 175 -17.96 0.49 9.35
CA VAL A 175 -17.46 0.80 10.69
C VAL A 175 -16.68 -0.42 11.20
N GLY A 176 -15.52 -0.18 11.79
CA GLY A 176 -14.72 -1.29 12.30
C GLY A 176 -13.65 -0.90 13.27
N ILE A 177 -13.07 -1.93 13.86
CA ILE A 177 -11.87 -1.88 14.69
C ILE A 177 -10.84 -2.82 14.11
N ALA A 178 -9.57 -2.45 14.19
CA ALA A 178 -8.47 -3.25 13.69
C ALA A 178 -7.24 -3.10 14.57
N GLU A 179 -6.41 -4.15 14.59
CA GLU A 179 -5.13 -4.17 15.27
C GLU A 179 -4.26 -5.23 14.58
N ARG A 180 -2.98 -4.97 14.39
CA ARG A 180 -2.06 -5.96 13.82
C ARG A 180 -1.51 -6.82 14.95
N PHE A 181 -1.80 -8.12 14.93
CA PHE A 181 -1.31 -9.05 15.95
C PHE A 181 -0.02 -9.75 15.53
N SER A 182 0.22 -9.90 14.23
CA SER A 182 1.40 -10.51 13.65
C SER A 182 1.48 -10.17 12.17
N ASP A 183 2.66 -10.23 11.58
CA ASP A 183 2.81 -10.22 10.12
C ASP A 183 2.41 -11.55 9.48
N TYR A 184 2.29 -12.62 10.30
CA TYR A 184 2.01 -13.99 9.85
C TYR A 184 2.99 -14.47 8.80
N ARG A 185 4.25 -14.09 8.96
CA ARG A 185 5.38 -14.48 8.11
C ARG A 185 6.35 -15.33 8.91
N THR A 186 6.97 -16.32 8.25
CA THR A 186 7.91 -17.24 8.90
C THR A 186 9.31 -16.70 9.09
N ASP A 187 9.59 -15.54 8.54
CA ASP A 187 10.89 -14.86 8.59
C ASP A 187 10.88 -13.61 9.49
N LEU A 188 9.72 -13.23 10.04
CA LEU A 188 9.58 -12.11 10.96
C LEU A 188 8.97 -12.63 12.27
N ASP A 189 9.70 -12.50 13.36
CA ASP A 189 9.26 -12.93 14.70
C ASP A 189 8.45 -11.81 15.40
N ASP A 190 8.82 -10.54 15.15
CA ASP A 190 8.23 -9.36 15.80
C ASP A 190 7.51 -8.47 14.76
N LEU A 191 6.54 -7.70 15.23
CA LEU A 191 5.90 -6.64 14.43
C LEU A 191 6.88 -5.49 14.17
N ALA A 192 6.57 -4.68 13.16
CA ALA A 192 7.23 -3.40 12.99
C ALA A 192 6.91 -2.49 14.19
N PRO A 193 7.89 -1.70 14.69
CA PRO A 193 7.68 -0.86 15.87
C PRO A 193 6.47 0.08 15.79
N GLU A 194 6.16 0.56 14.59
CA GLU A 194 5.00 1.42 14.32
C GLU A 194 3.66 0.70 14.41
N ASP A 195 3.62 -0.62 14.26
CA ASP A 195 2.40 -1.43 14.33
C ASP A 195 2.16 -2.06 15.70
N GLU A 196 3.20 -2.13 16.54
CA GLU A 196 3.15 -2.74 17.85
C GLU A 196 2.25 -1.94 18.81
N ASP A 197 1.32 -2.61 19.51
CA ASP A 197 0.36 -2.03 20.47
C ASP A 197 -0.49 -0.87 19.89
N ARG A 198 -0.76 -0.92 18.57
CA ARG A 198 -1.51 0.13 17.87
C ARG A 198 -2.88 -0.36 17.44
N GLN A 199 -3.90 0.26 18.03
CA GLN A 199 -5.31 -0.01 17.74
C GLN A 199 -5.87 1.04 16.80
N HIS A 200 -6.73 0.60 15.87
CA HIS A 200 -7.38 1.45 14.89
C HIS A 200 -8.90 1.33 15.02
N PHE A 201 -9.56 2.46 15.01
CA PHE A 201 -11.00 2.57 14.86
C PHE A 201 -11.29 3.34 13.58
N PHE A 202 -12.15 2.82 12.72
CA PHE A 202 -12.41 3.43 11.42
C PHE A 202 -13.89 3.42 11.05
N ALA A 203 -14.32 4.46 10.32
CA ALA A 203 -15.66 4.56 9.76
C ALA A 203 -15.64 5.31 8.43
N GLY A 204 -16.52 4.94 7.53
CA GLY A 204 -16.75 5.60 6.26
C GLY A 204 -18.23 5.67 5.91
N LEU A 205 -18.63 6.72 5.24
CA LEU A 205 -19.98 6.91 4.73
C LEU A 205 -19.93 7.61 3.38
N ASP A 206 -20.48 6.99 2.35
CA ASP A 206 -20.56 7.50 0.99
C ASP A 206 -22.02 7.53 0.53
N TYR A 207 -22.47 8.67 0.03
CA TYR A 207 -23.80 8.86 -0.54
C TYR A 207 -23.72 9.21 -2.02
N GLN A 208 -24.34 8.39 -2.86
CA GLN A 208 -24.49 8.66 -4.30
C GLN A 208 -25.66 9.61 -4.52
N TRP A 209 -25.37 10.90 -4.69
CA TRP A 209 -26.40 11.93 -4.92
C TRP A 209 -26.91 11.97 -6.36
N THR A 210 -26.12 11.46 -7.30
CA THR A 210 -26.52 11.20 -8.68
C THR A 210 -25.67 10.06 -9.26
N PRO A 211 -26.11 9.32 -10.29
CA PRO A 211 -25.35 8.19 -10.83
C PRO A 211 -23.90 8.55 -11.17
N GLY A 212 -22.94 7.80 -10.59
CA GLY A 212 -21.51 8.03 -10.78
C GLY A 212 -20.92 9.22 -10.03
N HIS A 213 -21.68 9.85 -9.11
CA HIS A 213 -21.18 10.96 -8.30
C HIS A 213 -21.54 10.74 -6.83
N ARG A 214 -20.54 10.79 -5.97
CA ARG A 214 -20.64 10.54 -4.52
C ARG A 214 -20.09 11.70 -3.72
N ILE A 215 -20.63 11.87 -2.54
CA ILE A 215 -20.05 12.68 -1.47
C ILE A 215 -19.95 11.80 -0.25
N GLY A 216 -18.89 11.96 0.52
CA GLY A 216 -18.68 11.09 1.67
C GLY A 216 -17.84 11.72 2.75
N THR A 217 -17.76 10.98 3.85
CA THR A 217 -16.92 11.31 5.00
C THR A 217 -16.21 10.07 5.50
N LYS A 218 -15.01 10.27 6.05
CA LYS A 218 -14.21 9.22 6.68
C LYS A 218 -13.73 9.68 8.05
N LEU A 219 -13.71 8.76 8.98
CA LEU A 219 -13.14 8.92 10.31
C LEU A 219 -12.15 7.79 10.54
N HIS A 220 -10.99 8.12 11.08
CA HIS A 220 -10.02 7.16 11.55
C HIS A 220 -9.45 7.66 12.89
N HIS A 221 -9.36 6.78 13.87
CA HIS A 221 -8.71 7.04 15.13
C HIS A 221 -7.68 5.94 15.38
N SER A 222 -6.45 6.33 15.66
CA SER A 222 -5.36 5.43 16.02
C SER A 222 -4.95 5.72 17.45
N ARG A 223 -4.94 4.69 18.28
CA ARG A 223 -4.43 4.72 19.63
C ARG A 223 -3.18 3.85 19.71
N ASP A 224 -2.07 4.44 20.09
CA ASP A 224 -0.79 3.77 20.20
C ASP A 224 -0.30 3.85 21.65
N ASP A 225 -0.50 2.75 22.39
CA ASP A 225 -0.09 2.59 23.79
C ASP A 225 1.30 1.95 23.93
N GLY A 226 2.05 1.83 22.82
CA GLY A 226 3.38 1.23 22.81
C GLY A 226 4.40 1.98 23.67
N ARG A 227 5.48 1.30 24.03
CA ARG A 227 6.48 1.84 24.93
C ARG A 227 7.61 2.54 24.16
N LEU A 228 7.93 3.77 24.49
CA LEU A 228 9.18 4.44 24.12
C LEU A 228 10.34 3.99 25.01
N ALA A 229 11.58 4.01 24.48
CA ALA A 229 12.76 3.72 25.25
C ALA A 229 12.94 4.71 26.42
N ASN A 230 13.30 4.20 27.61
CA ASN A 230 13.53 5.04 28.77
C ASN A 230 14.86 5.81 28.64
N PRO A 231 15.01 6.95 29.37
CA PRO A 231 16.27 7.68 29.43
C PRO A 231 17.43 6.75 29.83
N GLY A 232 18.49 6.73 29.04
CA GLY A 232 19.66 5.88 29.23
C GLY A 232 19.61 4.52 28.50
N GLU A 233 18.46 4.12 27.95
CA GLU A 233 18.37 2.93 27.11
C GLU A 233 18.99 3.20 25.72
N ARG A 234 19.56 2.17 25.12
CA ARG A 234 20.06 2.21 23.74
C ARG A 234 18.86 2.23 22.79
N VAL A 235 18.95 3.10 21.78
CA VAL A 235 17.94 3.22 20.71
C VAL A 235 18.54 2.60 19.46
N ASP A 236 17.91 1.55 18.96
CA ASP A 236 18.22 0.89 17.70
C ASP A 236 17.12 1.15 16.65
N GLU A 237 17.20 0.46 15.54
CA GLU A 237 16.23 0.59 14.46
C GLU A 237 14.88 -0.06 14.79
N LEU A 238 14.85 -1.01 15.73
CA LEU A 238 13.64 -1.65 16.24
C LEU A 238 12.99 -0.88 17.40
N SER A 239 13.57 0.23 17.82
CA SER A 239 13.01 1.05 18.90
C SER A 239 11.91 1.95 18.36
N LYS A 240 10.74 1.91 19.00
CA LYS A 240 9.60 2.77 18.69
C LYS A 240 9.99 4.26 18.80
N ARG A 241 9.62 5.06 17.79
CA ARG A 241 10.04 6.47 17.67
C ARG A 241 9.01 7.43 18.22
N TYR A 242 7.73 7.06 18.13
CA TYR A 242 6.63 7.87 18.65
C TYR A 242 5.47 6.97 19.09
N THR A 243 4.65 7.48 20.00
CA THR A 243 3.37 6.92 20.43
C THR A 243 2.34 8.02 20.46
N GLY A 244 1.06 7.72 20.71
CA GLY A 244 0.03 8.73 20.95
C GLY A 244 -1.30 8.43 20.28
N ASP A 245 -2.23 9.36 20.45
CA ASP A 245 -3.60 9.26 20.00
C ASP A 245 -3.87 10.24 18.86
N LEU A 246 -4.18 9.73 17.68
CA LEU A 246 -4.40 10.53 16.48
C LEU A 246 -5.78 10.30 15.89
N THR A 247 -6.45 11.36 15.46
CA THR A 247 -7.78 11.30 14.84
C THR A 247 -7.79 12.06 13.52
N TRP A 248 -8.14 11.36 12.45
CA TRP A 248 -8.35 11.91 11.11
C TRP A 248 -9.84 12.03 10.83
N PHE A 249 -10.24 13.17 10.30
CA PHE A 249 -11.58 13.40 9.77
C PHE A 249 -11.47 13.90 8.33
N GLY A 250 -12.12 13.23 7.38
CA GLY A 250 -12.10 13.55 5.96
C GLY A 250 -13.46 13.79 5.37
N LEU A 251 -13.54 14.77 4.47
CA LEU A 251 -14.67 15.00 3.58
C LEU A 251 -14.20 14.82 2.15
N HIS A 252 -14.99 14.14 1.31
CA HIS A 252 -14.65 13.97 -0.09
C HIS A 252 -15.84 14.02 -1.03
N ALA A 253 -15.53 14.33 -2.30
CA ALA A 253 -16.45 14.26 -3.42
C ALA A 253 -15.76 13.50 -4.57
N ASP A 254 -16.46 12.53 -5.14
CA ASP A 254 -15.97 11.66 -6.21
C ASP A 254 -16.93 11.61 -7.38
N GLY A 255 -16.40 11.77 -8.58
CA GLY A 255 -17.08 11.60 -9.86
C GLY A 255 -16.46 10.48 -10.71
N GLY A 256 -16.07 9.36 -10.06
CA GLY A 256 -15.49 8.19 -10.72
C GLY A 256 -14.01 8.33 -11.07
N PHE A 257 -13.26 9.16 -10.34
CA PHE A 257 -11.83 9.40 -10.63
C PHE A 257 -10.98 8.16 -10.48
N PHE A 258 -11.27 7.29 -9.50
CA PHE A 258 -10.58 6.02 -9.29
C PHE A 258 -11.27 4.81 -9.95
N GLU A 259 -12.37 5.05 -10.70
CA GLU A 259 -13.05 4.00 -11.44
C GLU A 259 -12.39 3.78 -12.81
N ARG A 260 -12.08 2.51 -13.11
CA ARG A 260 -11.45 2.11 -14.38
C ARG A 260 -12.34 2.38 -15.59
N ASN A 261 -13.61 2.05 -15.47
CA ASN A 261 -14.62 2.11 -16.55
C ASN A 261 -15.71 3.14 -16.25
N SER A 262 -15.33 4.30 -15.70
CA SER A 262 -16.31 5.38 -15.48
C SER A 262 -16.98 5.78 -16.81
N ARG A 263 -18.30 5.86 -16.78
CA ARG A 263 -19.11 6.34 -17.91
C ARG A 263 -19.05 7.85 -18.08
N ASN A 264 -18.54 8.55 -17.08
CA ASN A 264 -18.42 9.99 -17.10
C ASN A 264 -17.24 10.40 -18.00
N ARG A 265 -17.47 11.36 -18.87
CA ARG A 265 -16.39 11.94 -19.70
C ARG A 265 -15.42 12.77 -18.88
N LEU A 266 -15.91 13.45 -17.85
CA LEU A 266 -15.13 14.15 -16.84
C LEU A 266 -15.26 13.42 -15.52
N ASN A 267 -14.13 12.94 -14.99
CA ASN A 267 -14.01 12.35 -13.68
C ASN A 267 -13.25 13.29 -12.75
N TYR A 268 -13.65 13.35 -11.49
CA TYR A 268 -13.01 14.22 -10.50
C TYR A 268 -12.92 13.55 -9.14
N TRP A 269 -11.98 14.04 -8.36
CA TRP A 269 -11.80 13.75 -6.95
C TRP A 269 -11.46 15.02 -6.19
N ALA A 270 -12.04 15.21 -5.02
CA ALA A 270 -11.67 16.26 -4.10
C ALA A 270 -11.80 15.74 -2.68
N GLN A 271 -10.72 15.82 -1.89
CA GLN A 271 -10.71 15.43 -0.49
C GLN A 271 -10.03 16.49 0.35
N LEU A 272 -10.56 16.74 1.54
CA LEU A 272 -9.95 17.53 2.60
C LEU A 272 -9.96 16.70 3.87
N THR A 273 -8.80 16.59 4.51
CA THR A 273 -8.58 15.78 5.72
C THR A 273 -8.00 16.67 6.81
N TRP A 274 -8.54 16.58 8.01
CA TRP A 274 -7.99 17.17 9.23
C TRP A 274 -7.45 16.07 10.12
N LEU A 275 -6.32 16.34 10.75
CA LEU A 275 -5.66 15.48 11.73
C LEU A 275 -5.52 16.24 13.05
N LYS A 276 -5.97 15.63 14.13
CA LYS A 276 -5.80 16.15 15.50
C LYS A 276 -5.42 15.03 16.47
N GLY A 277 -4.69 15.40 17.51
CA GLY A 277 -4.31 14.49 18.58
C GLY A 277 -3.05 14.96 19.27
N ASP A 278 -2.38 14.02 19.89
CA ASP A 278 -1.09 14.22 20.56
C ASP A 278 -0.15 13.06 20.25
N THR A 279 1.15 13.36 20.28
CA THR A 279 2.21 12.35 20.10
C THR A 279 3.32 12.61 21.10
N ASP A 280 3.86 11.52 21.67
CA ASP A 280 5.10 11.51 22.41
C ASP A 280 6.22 11.03 21.48
N GLN A 281 7.20 11.89 21.21
CA GLN A 281 8.35 11.59 20.36
C GLN A 281 9.55 11.23 21.21
N LEU A 282 10.23 10.14 20.87
CA LEU A 282 11.48 9.75 21.50
C LEU A 282 12.58 10.77 21.25
N GLN A 283 13.17 11.28 22.33
CA GLN A 283 14.35 12.13 22.29
C GLN A 283 15.59 11.27 22.44
N GLN A 284 16.61 11.48 21.60
CA GLN A 284 17.84 10.69 21.61
C GLN A 284 19.07 11.57 21.39
N GLN A 285 20.22 11.12 21.90
CA GLN A 285 21.52 11.71 21.63
C GLN A 285 22.52 10.65 21.17
N VAL A 286 23.50 11.06 20.36
CA VAL A 286 24.60 10.19 19.93
C VAL A 286 25.70 10.23 20.98
N VAL A 287 26.08 9.05 21.52
CA VAL A 287 27.15 8.88 22.47
C VAL A 287 28.13 7.87 21.91
N GLY A 288 29.22 8.33 21.33
CA GLY A 288 30.13 7.46 20.57
C GLY A 288 29.50 6.94 19.28
N SER A 289 29.35 5.64 19.16
CA SER A 289 28.64 4.97 18.05
C SER A 289 27.17 4.67 18.35
N ASP A 290 26.73 4.83 19.59
CA ASP A 290 25.41 4.44 20.02
C ASP A 290 24.46 5.64 20.08
N ARG A 291 23.17 5.40 19.85
CA ARG A 291 22.09 6.33 20.11
C ARG A 291 21.45 5.96 21.46
N ILE A 292 21.37 6.92 22.36
CA ILE A 292 20.83 6.73 23.70
C ILE A 292 19.60 7.61 23.89
N ALA A 293 18.52 7.04 24.40
CA ALA A 293 17.32 7.75 24.74
C ALA A 293 17.59 8.77 25.86
N THR A 294 17.10 9.99 25.71
CA THR A 294 17.22 11.06 26.70
C THR A 294 15.87 11.38 27.38
N GLY A 295 14.77 10.89 26.81
CA GLY A 295 13.40 11.09 27.28
C GLY A 295 12.42 11.07 26.13
N SER A 296 11.22 11.57 26.38
CA SER A 296 10.21 11.82 25.34
C SER A 296 9.76 13.27 25.40
N ARG A 297 9.25 13.75 24.27
CA ARG A 297 8.66 15.09 24.14
C ARG A 297 7.24 14.95 23.61
N SER A 298 6.27 15.43 24.40
CA SER A 298 4.87 15.51 23.98
C SER A 298 4.65 16.69 23.04
N GLN A 299 3.85 16.46 21.99
CA GLN A 299 3.47 17.47 21.00
C GLN A 299 1.99 17.35 20.66
N ASP A 300 1.27 18.46 20.70
CA ASP A 300 -0.07 18.55 20.12
C ASP A 300 0.03 18.51 18.58
N VAL A 301 -0.80 17.70 17.93
CA VAL A 301 -0.89 17.61 16.49
C VAL A 301 -2.16 18.30 16.00
N ASP A 302 -2.00 19.28 15.09
CA ASP A 302 -3.11 20.00 14.43
C ASP A 302 -2.73 20.27 12.97
N ALA A 303 -3.05 19.30 12.11
CA ALA A 303 -2.57 19.23 10.74
C ALA A 303 -3.72 19.00 9.76
N TRP A 304 -3.43 19.15 8.46
CA TRP A 304 -4.41 18.93 7.40
C TRP A 304 -3.75 18.45 6.12
N ALA A 305 -4.56 17.82 5.27
CA ALA A 305 -4.17 17.46 3.91
C ALA A 305 -5.31 17.72 2.94
N MET A 306 -4.95 18.02 1.69
CA MET A 306 -5.89 18.07 0.58
C MET A 306 -5.39 17.23 -0.59
N ASP A 307 -6.35 16.71 -1.37
CA ASP A 307 -6.09 15.85 -2.50
C ASP A 307 -7.14 16.08 -3.58
N LEU A 308 -6.71 16.50 -4.75
CA LEU A 308 -7.55 16.90 -5.87
C LEU A 308 -7.13 16.15 -7.13
N GLY A 309 -8.10 15.77 -7.96
CA GLY A 309 -7.83 15.13 -9.24
C GLY A 309 -8.91 15.42 -10.28
N LEU A 310 -8.48 15.55 -11.53
CA LEU A 310 -9.36 15.66 -12.69
C LEU A 310 -8.84 14.74 -13.80
N ARG A 311 -9.75 14.00 -14.43
CA ARG A 311 -9.44 13.14 -15.58
C ARG A 311 -10.53 13.33 -16.63
N TYR A 312 -10.11 13.59 -17.87
CA TYR A 312 -10.99 13.77 -19.00
C TYR A 312 -10.74 12.71 -20.06
N SER A 313 -11.80 12.02 -20.49
CA SER A 313 -11.77 11.07 -21.60
C SER A 313 -11.89 11.81 -22.92
N LEU A 314 -10.80 11.88 -23.70
CA LEU A 314 -10.78 12.45 -25.03
C LEU A 314 -11.65 11.61 -25.97
N ASP A 315 -11.48 10.30 -25.88
CA ASP A 315 -12.32 9.27 -26.50
C ASP A 315 -12.43 8.03 -25.57
N GLU A 316 -12.92 6.91 -26.07
CA GLU A 316 -13.10 5.68 -25.28
C GLU A 316 -11.76 5.09 -24.81
N ASN A 317 -10.68 5.35 -25.55
CA ASN A 317 -9.38 4.72 -25.33
C ASN A 317 -8.33 5.68 -24.76
N TRP A 318 -8.51 6.98 -24.87
CA TRP A 318 -7.51 7.96 -24.48
C TRP A 318 -8.03 8.92 -23.40
N LYS A 319 -7.31 8.96 -22.30
CA LYS A 319 -7.62 9.83 -21.16
C LYS A 319 -6.41 10.71 -20.82
N ILE A 320 -6.69 11.91 -20.38
CA ILE A 320 -5.70 12.85 -19.84
C ILE A 320 -6.17 13.34 -18.48
N GLY A 321 -5.23 13.74 -17.63
CA GLY A 321 -5.61 14.26 -16.33
C GLY A 321 -4.49 14.95 -15.60
N ALA A 322 -4.87 15.55 -14.47
CA ALA A 322 -3.97 16.18 -13.54
C ALA A 322 -4.45 15.94 -12.11
N ALA A 323 -3.52 15.89 -11.17
CA ALA A 323 -3.81 15.77 -9.75
C ALA A 323 -2.88 16.69 -8.95
N TYR A 324 -3.35 17.08 -7.77
CA TYR A 324 -2.57 17.85 -6.82
C TYR A 324 -2.88 17.38 -5.41
N ALA A 325 -1.83 17.09 -4.65
CA ALA A 325 -1.95 16.70 -3.25
C ALA A 325 -1.01 17.53 -2.38
N ARG A 326 -1.43 17.82 -1.14
CA ARG A 326 -0.63 18.55 -0.17
C ARG A 326 -0.96 18.09 1.24
N GLY A 327 0.06 17.63 1.97
CA GLY A 327 0.04 17.45 3.42
C GLY A 327 0.74 18.61 4.09
N SER A 328 0.15 19.20 5.11
CA SER A 328 0.76 20.29 5.86
C SER A 328 2.07 19.88 6.52
N GLY A 329 2.93 20.84 6.78
CA GLY A 329 4.20 20.71 7.48
C GLY A 329 4.42 21.90 8.40
N GLY A 330 5.55 21.91 9.10
CA GLY A 330 5.92 22.93 10.04
C GLY A 330 5.40 22.64 11.45
N GLY A 331 5.62 23.59 12.33
CA GLY A 331 5.18 23.52 13.71
C GLY A 331 5.94 24.53 14.57
N ASP A 332 5.49 24.65 15.80
CA ASP A 332 6.10 25.48 16.82
C ASP A 332 6.52 24.58 18.00
N GLU A 333 7.16 25.12 19.00
CA GLU A 333 7.54 24.39 20.22
C GLU A 333 6.30 23.77 20.92
N GLY A 334 6.26 22.41 21.01
CA GLY A 334 5.14 21.66 21.58
C GLY A 334 3.92 21.48 20.66
N LYS A 335 3.98 21.97 19.40
CA LYS A 335 2.87 21.82 18.46
C LYS A 335 3.37 21.42 17.06
N SER A 336 2.90 20.30 16.55
CA SER A 336 3.18 19.83 15.18
C SER A 336 2.02 20.17 14.25
N ARG A 337 2.35 20.72 13.07
CA ARG A 337 1.43 20.89 11.94
C ARG A 337 1.74 19.94 10.81
N GLN A 338 2.67 19.01 11.03
CA GLN A 338 3.02 18.01 10.02
C GLN A 338 1.90 16.98 9.94
N PHE A 339 1.33 16.84 8.73
CA PHE A 339 0.33 15.83 8.48
C PHE A 339 0.99 14.45 8.48
N MET A 340 0.34 13.47 9.07
CA MET A 340 0.72 12.06 9.05
C MET A 340 -0.44 11.26 8.44
N GLN A 341 -0.16 10.31 7.58
CA GLN A 341 -1.17 9.38 7.07
C GLN A 341 -1.53 8.35 8.14
N THR A 342 -2.57 7.56 7.89
CA THR A 342 -3.17 6.68 8.91
C THR A 342 -2.30 5.51 9.35
N GLY A 343 -1.21 5.21 8.63
CA GLY A 343 -0.38 4.01 8.80
C GLY A 343 -0.98 2.76 8.13
N LEU A 344 -2.21 2.84 7.62
CA LEU A 344 -2.89 1.75 6.90
C LEU A 344 -3.04 2.03 5.40
N HIS A 345 -2.33 2.99 4.86
CA HIS A 345 -2.38 3.43 3.48
C HIS A 345 -1.34 2.72 2.61
N SER A 346 -1.56 2.69 1.29
CA SER A 346 -0.57 2.26 0.29
C SER A 346 -0.22 3.36 -0.71
N ASN A 347 -1.00 4.42 -0.76
CA ASN A 347 -0.95 5.48 -1.77
C ASN A 347 -1.09 4.97 -3.23
N ARG A 348 -1.65 3.78 -3.44
CA ARG A 348 -1.84 3.19 -4.76
C ARG A 348 -3.29 3.21 -5.21
N ALA A 349 -3.54 3.66 -6.44
CA ALA A 349 -4.89 3.82 -6.98
C ALA A 349 -4.93 3.74 -8.52
N ASN A 350 -6.13 3.52 -9.07
CA ASN A 350 -6.39 3.53 -10.51
C ASN A 350 -6.68 4.95 -11.04
N PHE A 351 -5.94 5.97 -10.59
CA PHE A 351 -6.24 7.37 -10.88
C PHE A 351 -6.07 7.76 -12.36
N THR A 352 -5.25 7.06 -13.11
CA THR A 352 -5.11 7.27 -14.56
C THR A 352 -6.26 6.69 -15.38
N GLY A 353 -7.11 5.83 -14.76
CA GLY A 353 -8.30 5.26 -15.37
C GLY A 353 -8.06 4.01 -16.22
N VAL A 354 -6.87 3.40 -16.13
CA VAL A 354 -6.58 2.05 -16.61
C VAL A 354 -6.63 1.05 -15.46
N GLU A 355 -6.49 -0.24 -15.74
CA GLU A 355 -6.60 -1.27 -14.70
C GLU A 355 -5.42 -1.31 -13.73
N SER A 356 -4.24 -0.87 -14.18
CA SER A 356 -3.06 -0.87 -13.33
C SER A 356 -3.16 0.19 -12.24
N ARG A 357 -2.93 -0.21 -11.00
CA ARG A 357 -2.75 0.71 -9.88
C ARG A 357 -1.33 1.24 -9.90
N LEU A 358 -1.19 2.54 -9.73
CA LEU A 358 0.09 3.23 -9.63
C LEU A 358 0.19 3.91 -8.27
N HIS A 359 1.41 4.08 -7.79
CA HIS A 359 1.65 4.92 -6.63
C HIS A 359 1.33 6.38 -6.98
N ARG A 360 0.49 7.02 -6.18
CA ARG A 360 -0.03 8.37 -6.48
C ARG A 360 1.03 9.47 -6.37
N TYR A 361 2.12 9.17 -5.71
CA TYR A 361 3.22 10.10 -5.43
C TYR A 361 4.55 9.53 -5.94
N GLY A 362 4.54 8.97 -7.17
CA GLY A 362 5.70 8.43 -7.88
C GLY A 362 6.00 6.96 -7.58
N GLU A 363 6.39 6.19 -8.57
CA GLU A 363 6.76 4.76 -8.43
C GLU A 363 8.17 4.58 -7.84
N ALA A 364 9.06 5.57 -8.01
CA ALA A 364 10.40 5.58 -7.42
C ALA A 364 10.45 6.36 -6.11
N PHE A 365 9.90 7.59 -6.08
CA PHE A 365 9.88 8.43 -4.87
C PHE A 365 8.98 7.85 -3.78
N ARG A 366 7.78 7.40 -4.08
CA ARG A 366 6.83 6.73 -3.14
C ARG A 366 6.62 7.46 -1.82
N GLY A 367 6.48 8.78 -1.89
CA GLY A 367 6.37 9.60 -0.69
C GLY A 367 5.04 9.42 0.03
N GLU A 368 5.06 9.58 1.35
CA GLU A 368 3.87 9.85 2.15
C GLU A 368 3.44 11.31 2.03
N LEU A 369 2.12 11.54 2.15
CA LEU A 369 1.58 12.90 2.15
C LEU A 369 1.80 13.58 3.52
N SER A 370 3.05 13.85 3.85
CA SER A 370 3.51 14.41 5.12
C SER A 370 4.57 15.47 4.82
N ASN A 371 4.32 16.73 5.14
CA ASN A 371 5.17 17.88 4.75
C ASN A 371 5.48 17.88 3.23
N LEU A 372 4.61 17.30 2.42
CA LEU A 372 4.81 17.05 1.00
C LEU A 372 3.73 17.76 0.17
N GLN A 373 4.14 18.27 -0.98
CA GLN A 373 3.29 18.82 -2.02
C GLN A 373 3.65 18.16 -3.34
N VAL A 374 2.63 17.64 -4.03
CA VAL A 374 2.79 16.91 -5.29
C VAL A 374 1.86 17.47 -6.34
N ALA A 375 2.39 17.82 -7.51
CA ALA A 375 1.60 18.10 -8.70
C ALA A 375 1.87 17.01 -9.73
N SER A 376 0.81 16.44 -10.30
CA SER A 376 0.88 15.35 -11.26
C SER A 376 0.11 15.67 -12.53
N ALA A 377 0.66 15.27 -13.67
CA ALA A 377 -0.04 15.29 -14.96
C ALA A 377 0.12 13.93 -15.64
N PHE A 378 -0.91 13.42 -16.26
CA PHE A 378 -0.88 12.09 -16.83
C PHE A 378 -1.66 11.95 -18.13
N SER A 379 -1.25 10.95 -18.90
CA SER A 379 -2.01 10.45 -20.04
C SER A 379 -2.06 8.94 -20.00
N SER A 380 -3.19 8.36 -20.35
CA SER A 380 -3.38 6.93 -20.38
C SER A 380 -4.15 6.47 -21.60
N TRP A 381 -3.83 5.26 -22.05
CA TRP A 381 -4.37 4.66 -23.27
C TRP A 381 -4.82 3.24 -22.99
N GLN A 382 -5.98 2.89 -23.50
CA GLN A 382 -6.45 1.52 -23.58
C GLN A 382 -6.42 1.10 -25.06
N LEU A 383 -5.54 0.20 -25.41
CA LEU A 383 -5.31 -0.23 -26.78
C LEU A 383 -6.04 -1.55 -27.03
N GLY A 384 -7.32 -1.46 -27.40
CA GLY A 384 -8.23 -2.59 -27.47
C GLY A 384 -8.58 -3.12 -26.07
N GLN A 385 -8.83 -4.44 -25.97
CA GLN A 385 -9.14 -5.11 -24.69
C GLN A 385 -7.90 -5.71 -24.03
N ASP A 386 -6.78 -5.76 -24.75
CA ASP A 386 -5.62 -6.55 -24.34
C ASP A 386 -4.45 -5.71 -23.79
N TYR A 387 -4.46 -4.40 -23.99
CA TYR A 387 -3.36 -3.55 -23.55
C TYR A 387 -3.86 -2.29 -22.87
N ASP A 388 -3.17 -1.88 -21.83
CA ASP A 388 -3.25 -0.52 -21.31
C ASP A 388 -1.85 0.08 -21.09
N ALA A 389 -1.79 1.40 -21.11
CA ALA A 389 -0.57 2.15 -20.85
C ALA A 389 -0.89 3.44 -20.11
N SER A 390 0.02 3.88 -19.26
CA SER A 390 -0.04 5.19 -18.60
C SER A 390 1.36 5.80 -18.52
N VAL A 391 1.43 7.10 -18.75
CA VAL A 391 2.61 7.93 -18.45
C VAL A 391 2.17 9.00 -17.46
N VAL A 392 2.90 9.14 -16.38
CA VAL A 392 2.64 10.13 -15.33
C VAL A 392 3.90 10.96 -15.11
N TYR A 393 3.75 12.26 -15.02
CA TYR A 393 4.79 13.19 -14.59
C TYR A 393 4.43 13.72 -13.23
N HIS A 394 5.38 13.72 -12.30
CA HIS A 394 5.25 14.26 -10.96
C HIS A 394 6.27 15.35 -10.69
N ARG A 395 5.88 16.35 -9.91
CA ARG A 395 6.77 17.36 -9.34
C ARG A 395 6.51 17.45 -7.84
N PHE A 396 7.59 17.42 -7.04
CA PHE A 396 7.56 17.30 -5.59
C PHE A 396 8.21 18.47 -4.91
N TRP A 397 7.63 18.94 -3.81
CA TRP A 397 8.20 19.99 -2.94
C TRP A 397 7.90 19.70 -1.48
N ARG A 398 8.79 20.13 -0.59
CA ARG A 398 8.48 20.23 0.83
C ARG A 398 7.62 21.48 1.08
N VAL A 399 6.68 21.40 2.02
CA VAL A 399 5.88 22.54 2.49
C VAL A 399 6.74 23.41 3.40
N ASP A 400 7.43 22.81 4.34
CA ASP A 400 8.41 23.41 5.23
C ASP A 400 9.81 22.84 4.93
N GLY A 401 10.78 23.70 4.62
CA GLY A 401 12.14 23.30 4.26
C GLY A 401 13.00 22.84 5.44
N ASP A 402 12.59 23.14 6.67
CA ASP A 402 13.33 22.78 7.89
C ASP A 402 12.87 21.47 8.52
N GLN A 403 11.85 20.82 7.92
CA GLN A 403 11.36 19.51 8.34
C GLN A 403 11.49 18.50 7.22
N ASP A 404 11.76 17.26 7.58
CA ASP A 404 11.74 16.15 6.61
C ASP A 404 10.31 15.88 6.13
N VAL A 405 10.19 15.29 4.95
CA VAL A 405 8.95 14.67 4.49
C VAL A 405 8.68 13.40 5.30
N GLY A 406 7.47 12.84 5.18
CA GLY A 406 7.20 11.49 5.69
C GLY A 406 8.05 10.42 4.97
N ASP A 407 7.77 9.18 5.26
CA ASP A 407 8.48 8.08 4.62
C ASP A 407 8.41 8.18 3.10
N SER A 408 9.50 7.81 2.47
CA SER A 408 9.63 7.81 1.01
C SER A 408 10.56 6.70 0.52
N GLY A 409 10.51 6.43 -0.77
CA GLY A 409 11.45 5.52 -1.43
C GLY A 409 12.90 6.04 -1.43
N ILE A 410 13.12 7.31 -1.14
CA ILE A 410 14.44 7.95 -1.10
C ILE A 410 14.87 8.13 0.35
N THR A 411 16.02 7.59 0.71
CA THR A 411 16.58 7.64 2.07
C THR A 411 17.74 8.63 2.21
N ALA A 412 18.11 9.32 1.12
CA ALA A 412 19.12 10.37 1.14
C ALA A 412 18.69 11.53 2.06
N PRO A 413 19.61 12.12 2.86
CA PRO A 413 19.27 13.20 3.77
C PRO A 413 18.89 14.47 3.03
N LEU A 414 17.92 15.21 3.58
CA LEU A 414 17.45 16.49 3.03
C LEU A 414 18.22 17.68 3.61
N VAL A 415 18.53 18.66 2.76
CA VAL A 415 19.20 19.91 3.13
C VAL A 415 18.18 20.86 3.77
N ALA A 416 18.50 21.41 4.95
CA ALA A 416 17.65 22.37 5.66
C ALA A 416 17.43 23.64 4.83
N GLY A 417 16.21 24.15 4.83
CA GLY A 417 15.78 25.34 4.10
C GLY A 417 15.38 25.08 2.64
N GLU A 418 15.90 24.03 2.01
CA GLU A 418 15.60 23.72 0.62
C GLU A 418 14.27 22.98 0.49
N LYS A 419 13.47 23.36 -0.52
CA LYS A 419 12.10 22.81 -0.70
C LYS A 419 11.94 21.94 -1.92
N ASP A 420 12.82 22.05 -2.90
CA ASP A 420 12.72 21.32 -4.16
C ASP A 420 13.17 19.87 -4.00
N ILE A 421 12.21 18.96 -3.84
CA ILE A 421 12.45 17.51 -3.75
C ILE A 421 12.88 16.94 -5.11
N GLY A 422 12.26 17.39 -6.21
CA GLY A 422 12.58 16.89 -7.54
C GLY A 422 11.37 16.58 -8.40
N GLN A 423 11.60 15.76 -9.40
CA GLN A 423 10.57 15.37 -10.37
C GLN A 423 10.73 13.91 -10.78
N GLU A 424 9.64 13.32 -11.27
CA GLU A 424 9.61 11.92 -11.66
C GLU A 424 8.73 11.72 -12.90
N VAL A 425 9.12 10.75 -13.72
CA VAL A 425 8.29 10.25 -14.81
C VAL A 425 8.07 8.75 -14.61
N ASP A 426 6.80 8.36 -14.54
CA ASP A 426 6.39 6.97 -14.45
C ASP A 426 5.82 6.45 -15.75
N LEU A 427 6.11 5.19 -16.04
CA LEU A 427 5.56 4.44 -17.15
C LEU A 427 4.95 3.13 -16.61
N VAL A 428 3.72 2.85 -17.01
CA VAL A 428 3.12 1.53 -16.83
C VAL A 428 2.57 1.04 -18.17
N LEU A 429 2.90 -0.20 -18.51
CA LEU A 429 2.41 -0.88 -19.69
C LEU A 429 1.97 -2.28 -19.30
N THR A 430 0.71 -2.63 -19.56
CA THR A 430 0.16 -3.94 -19.24
C THR A 430 -0.42 -4.61 -20.49
N ARG A 431 -0.13 -5.90 -20.63
CA ARG A 431 -0.77 -6.78 -21.60
C ARG A 431 -1.60 -7.81 -20.86
N TYR A 432 -2.87 -7.92 -21.20
CA TYR A 432 -3.81 -8.92 -20.69
C TYR A 432 -3.94 -10.05 -21.71
N PHE A 433 -3.90 -11.30 -21.25
CA PHE A 433 -4.00 -12.47 -22.13
C PHE A 433 -5.40 -13.08 -22.14
N LYS A 434 -6.11 -13.02 -21.02
CA LYS A 434 -7.43 -13.61 -20.88
C LYS A 434 -8.20 -12.90 -19.79
N GLN A 435 -9.50 -12.76 -19.95
CA GLN A 435 -10.36 -12.32 -18.87
C GLN A 435 -10.44 -13.40 -17.78
N GLY A 436 -10.62 -12.98 -16.55
CA GLY A 436 -10.73 -13.84 -15.40
C GLY A 436 -11.90 -14.83 -15.53
N LEU A 437 -11.65 -16.05 -15.07
CA LEU A 437 -12.64 -17.12 -14.95
C LEU A 437 -13.06 -17.33 -13.51
N LEU A 438 -12.72 -16.38 -12.63
CA LEU A 438 -13.00 -16.46 -11.20
C LEU A 438 -14.46 -16.11 -10.92
N PRO A 439 -15.09 -16.72 -9.90
CA PRO A 439 -16.35 -16.26 -9.37
C PRO A 439 -16.27 -14.79 -8.95
N ALA A 440 -17.33 -14.01 -9.13
CA ALA A 440 -17.34 -12.58 -8.84
C ALA A 440 -16.90 -12.26 -7.39
N THR A 441 -17.31 -13.07 -6.44
CA THR A 441 -16.94 -12.96 -5.01
C THR A 441 -15.45 -13.15 -4.73
N VAL A 442 -14.75 -13.87 -5.59
CA VAL A 442 -13.29 -14.09 -5.50
C VAL A 442 -12.54 -13.08 -6.37
N ALA A 443 -13.11 -12.69 -7.52
CA ALA A 443 -12.52 -11.70 -8.41
C ALA A 443 -12.29 -10.34 -7.73
N GLU A 444 -13.19 -9.94 -6.81
CA GLU A 444 -13.00 -8.74 -5.98
C GLU A 444 -11.76 -8.82 -5.08
N GLN A 445 -11.39 -10.02 -4.62
CA GLN A 445 -10.23 -10.24 -3.77
C GLN A 445 -8.91 -10.32 -4.54
N LEU A 446 -8.96 -10.82 -5.79
CA LEU A 446 -7.78 -11.20 -6.57
C LEU A 446 -7.54 -10.33 -7.83
N GLU A 447 -8.39 -9.35 -8.10
CA GLU A 447 -8.48 -8.65 -9.39
C GLU A 447 -8.94 -9.54 -10.57
N ASP A 448 -9.60 -8.94 -11.57
CA ASP A 448 -10.41 -9.67 -12.57
C ASP A 448 -9.64 -10.44 -13.64
N ARG A 449 -8.33 -10.23 -13.79
CA ARG A 449 -7.58 -10.78 -14.93
C ARG A 449 -6.91 -12.10 -14.59
N SER A 450 -7.12 -13.11 -15.43
CA SER A 450 -6.55 -14.45 -15.22
C SER A 450 -5.09 -14.58 -15.66
N ALA A 451 -4.59 -13.67 -16.52
CA ALA A 451 -3.17 -13.60 -16.86
C ALA A 451 -2.80 -12.21 -17.39
N LEU A 452 -1.64 -11.72 -16.99
CA LEU A 452 -1.10 -10.47 -17.50
C LEU A 452 0.44 -10.44 -17.45
N VAL A 453 1.02 -9.57 -18.28
CA VAL A 453 2.40 -9.10 -18.15
C VAL A 453 2.35 -7.59 -17.96
N ARG A 454 3.06 -7.08 -16.96
CA ARG A 454 3.10 -5.66 -16.63
C ARG A 454 4.54 -5.19 -16.51
N LEU A 455 4.86 -4.11 -17.19
CA LEU A 455 6.03 -3.29 -16.95
C LEU A 455 5.60 -2.07 -16.13
N ARG A 456 6.29 -1.79 -15.03
CA ARG A 456 6.21 -0.53 -14.28
C ARG A 456 7.62 0.04 -14.15
N ALA A 457 7.78 1.33 -14.33
CA ALA A 457 9.06 2.00 -14.17
C ALA A 457 8.83 3.44 -13.73
N GLY A 458 9.63 3.92 -12.79
CA GLY A 458 9.76 5.31 -12.39
C GLY A 458 11.20 5.78 -12.54
N VAL A 459 11.39 6.99 -13.03
CA VAL A 459 12.68 7.68 -13.12
C VAL A 459 12.57 8.99 -12.36
N PHE A 460 13.26 9.06 -11.23
CA PHE A 460 13.30 10.22 -10.35
C PHE A 460 14.56 11.05 -10.60
N LEU A 461 14.39 12.36 -10.66
CA LEU A 461 15.46 13.35 -10.77
C LEU A 461 15.45 14.22 -9.52
N PRO A 462 16.43 14.06 -8.61
CA PRO A 462 16.52 14.83 -7.38
C PRO A 462 16.59 16.34 -7.63
N GLY A 463 15.97 17.10 -6.73
CA GLY A 463 16.03 18.55 -6.68
C GLY A 463 17.03 19.06 -5.65
N ASP A 464 17.07 20.38 -5.46
CA ASP A 464 18.03 21.05 -4.58
C ASP A 464 17.95 20.59 -3.12
N ALA A 465 16.82 20.02 -2.70
CA ALA A 465 16.64 19.50 -1.33
C ALA A 465 17.57 18.33 -0.98
N TYR A 466 18.13 17.62 -1.96
CA TYR A 466 19.10 16.54 -1.71
C TYR A 466 20.57 17.00 -1.76
N GLY A 467 20.83 18.26 -2.11
CA GLY A 467 22.17 18.80 -2.20
C GLY A 467 22.95 18.37 -3.45
N SER A 468 24.19 18.82 -3.56
CA SER A 468 25.02 18.66 -4.77
C SER A 468 25.89 17.39 -4.79
N GLY A 469 25.81 16.57 -3.75
CA GLY A 469 26.62 15.34 -3.58
C GLY A 469 25.89 14.04 -3.93
N THR A 470 24.68 14.14 -4.48
CA THR A 470 23.82 13.00 -4.82
C THR A 470 23.87 12.69 -6.31
N ASP A 471 23.50 11.46 -6.67
CA ASP A 471 23.29 11.06 -8.05
C ASP A 471 22.20 11.91 -8.71
N SER A 472 22.36 12.17 -9.98
CA SER A 472 21.43 13.02 -10.74
C SER A 472 20.15 12.32 -11.18
N VAL A 473 20.09 11.01 -11.09
CA VAL A 473 18.97 10.16 -11.53
C VAL A 473 18.91 8.92 -10.65
N MET A 474 17.70 8.52 -10.29
CA MET A 474 17.40 7.23 -9.68
C MET A 474 16.29 6.55 -10.46
N HIS A 475 16.41 5.26 -10.73
CA HIS A 475 15.34 4.50 -11.35
C HIS A 475 14.82 3.39 -10.46
N ARG A 476 13.58 2.98 -10.72
CA ARG A 476 12.95 1.78 -10.18
C ARG A 476 12.07 1.15 -11.25
N ALA A 477 12.29 -0.13 -11.54
CA ALA A 477 11.58 -0.81 -12.61
C ALA A 477 11.22 -2.25 -12.24
N PHE A 478 10.05 -2.68 -12.72
CA PHE A 478 9.52 -4.03 -12.52
C PHE A 478 8.97 -4.60 -13.81
N VAL A 479 9.12 -5.91 -13.95
CA VAL A 479 8.39 -6.70 -14.93
C VAL A 479 7.69 -7.84 -14.18
N ASP A 480 6.35 -7.81 -14.17
CA ASP A 480 5.52 -8.82 -13.52
C ASP A 480 4.86 -9.73 -14.55
N PHE A 481 4.96 -11.03 -14.34
CA PHE A 481 4.17 -12.06 -15.03
C PHE A 481 3.22 -12.69 -14.02
N ILE A 482 1.94 -12.67 -14.31
CA ILE A 482 0.91 -13.10 -13.37
C ILE A 482 -0.06 -14.04 -14.03
N TRP A 483 -0.34 -15.15 -13.34
CA TRP A 483 -1.36 -16.13 -13.74
C TRP A 483 -2.23 -16.49 -12.54
N ARG A 484 -3.52 -16.67 -12.80
CA ARG A 484 -4.51 -17.10 -11.83
C ARG A 484 -5.23 -18.33 -12.33
N PHE A 485 -5.27 -19.36 -11.49
CA PHE A 485 -5.81 -20.67 -11.80
C PHE A 485 -7.01 -21.03 -10.92
#